data_9b26367b170407da39800762dd318980
#
_entry.id   9b26367b170407da39800762dd318980
#
_cell.length_a   1.000
_cell.length_b   1.000
_cell.length_c   1.000
_cell.angle_alpha   90.00
_cell.angle_beta   90.00
_cell.angle_gamma   90.00
#
_symmetry.space_group_name_H-M   'P 1'
#
loop_
_entity.id
_entity.type
_entity.pdbx_description
1 polymer ?
#
loop_
_entity_poly.entity_id
_entity_poly.type
_entity_poly.pdbx_seq_one_letter_code
_entity_poly.pdbx_strand_id
1 'polypeptide(L)'
;LADACAENGIKLVGPSADHMRQMGHKIEARALAAKAGVPTLAGSERVGSADEAQMIATRIGLPVMLKAASGGGGRGMKIVTEVSQLAEVFTAASAEARAAFGDDTLYLERYIANARHIEVQVLGDAHGSVIHLGERDCSTQRRHQKVIEEAPAPNISDEFRDNIRTAAVSLASNIGYEGAGTVEFIADQDKGEFYFLEMNCRVQVEHPVTEMITGIDIVQEQFRIAGGAPLSYAQSDVTINGHAIECRINAEIAAEDFRPSPGTITAWQPPEGPGIRLDSHCYEGYTVPMFYDSLLAKLIVTGPDRAQALAAMNEALRHFRIEGVGTTLAFLRHAIGDADFASGKVNTTLVDRLIREMPDEGPPTI
;
A
#
# COMPACT_ATOMS: atom_id res chain seq x y z
N LEU A 1 -21.09 7.87 4.87
CA LEU A 1 -20.77 8.27 6.24
C LEU A 1 -20.40 9.76 6.31
N ALA A 2 -19.42 10.25 5.51
CA ALA A 2 -18.96 11.63 5.55
C ALA A 2 -20.08 12.65 5.30
N ASP A 3 -20.95 12.42 4.30
CA ASP A 3 -22.11 13.27 4.05
C ASP A 3 -23.05 13.29 5.25
N ALA A 4 -23.37 12.13 5.82
CA ALA A 4 -24.24 12.03 6.99
C ALA A 4 -23.65 12.73 8.23
N CYS A 5 -22.33 12.67 8.42
CA CYS A 5 -21.66 13.43 9.47
C CYS A 5 -21.84 14.95 9.24
N ALA A 6 -21.59 15.41 8.02
CA ALA A 6 -21.71 16.84 7.68
C ALA A 6 -23.16 17.34 7.85
N GLU A 7 -24.17 16.60 7.38
CA GLU A 7 -25.60 16.91 7.53
C GLU A 7 -26.04 17.01 8.99
N ASN A 8 -25.38 16.29 9.89
CA ASN A 8 -25.69 16.27 11.32
C ASN A 8 -24.74 17.13 12.17
N GLY A 9 -23.86 17.94 11.56
CA GLY A 9 -22.91 18.79 12.26
C GLY A 9 -21.84 18.01 13.04
N ILE A 10 -21.57 16.76 12.65
CA ILE A 10 -20.52 15.92 13.23
C ILE A 10 -19.27 16.06 12.38
N LYS A 11 -18.16 16.49 12.98
CA LYS A 11 -16.88 16.55 12.27
C LYS A 11 -16.30 15.14 12.13
N LEU A 12 -16.13 14.70 10.89
CA LEU A 12 -15.40 13.47 10.57
C LEU A 12 -13.89 13.73 10.70
N VAL A 13 -13.17 12.89 11.42
CA VAL A 13 -11.70 12.91 11.44
C VAL A 13 -11.21 12.19 10.17
N GLY A 14 -10.91 12.96 9.14
CA GLY A 14 -10.56 12.46 7.81
C GLY A 14 -10.89 13.48 6.72
N PRO A 15 -10.74 13.11 5.44
CA PRO A 15 -11.01 13.97 4.31
C PRO A 15 -12.51 14.22 4.11
N SER A 16 -12.83 15.23 3.31
CA SER A 16 -14.21 15.52 2.92
C SER A 16 -14.82 14.40 2.06
N ALA A 17 -16.15 14.33 2.01
CA ALA A 17 -16.85 13.42 1.11
C ALA A 17 -16.48 13.65 -0.36
N ASP A 18 -16.20 14.90 -0.75
CA ASP A 18 -15.79 15.26 -2.11
C ASP A 18 -14.40 14.72 -2.45
N HIS A 19 -13.43 14.84 -1.55
CA HIS A 19 -12.11 14.22 -1.73
C HIS A 19 -12.22 12.70 -1.90
N MET A 20 -13.05 12.04 -1.08
CA MET A 20 -13.26 10.59 -1.19
C MET A 20 -13.91 10.20 -2.52
N ARG A 21 -14.87 10.98 -3.02
CA ARG A 21 -15.51 10.73 -4.32
C ARG A 21 -14.52 10.92 -5.48
N GLN A 22 -13.83 12.05 -5.51
CA GLN A 22 -12.88 12.40 -6.58
C GLN A 22 -11.73 11.40 -6.68
N MET A 23 -11.14 11.01 -5.54
CA MET A 23 -10.02 10.07 -5.52
C MET A 23 -10.46 8.61 -5.58
N GLY A 24 -11.70 8.30 -5.21
CA GLY A 24 -12.27 6.94 -5.27
C GLY A 24 -12.60 6.47 -6.68
N HIS A 25 -12.81 7.38 -7.64
CA HIS A 25 -13.06 7.04 -9.03
C HIS A 25 -11.76 7.11 -9.84
N LYS A 26 -11.21 5.95 -10.21
CA LYS A 26 -9.85 5.83 -10.79
C LYS A 26 -9.58 6.70 -12.01
N ILE A 27 -10.56 6.81 -12.93
CA ILE A 27 -10.41 7.64 -14.13
C ILE A 27 -10.36 9.12 -13.76
N GLU A 28 -11.22 9.56 -12.85
CA GLU A 28 -11.26 10.93 -12.36
C GLU A 28 -9.99 11.31 -11.57
N ALA A 29 -9.55 10.42 -10.68
CA ALA A 29 -8.31 10.60 -9.92
C ALA A 29 -7.08 10.74 -10.84
N ARG A 30 -7.00 9.92 -11.91
CA ARG A 30 -5.94 10.05 -12.92
C ARG A 30 -5.99 11.38 -13.68
N ALA A 31 -7.19 11.83 -14.04
CA ALA A 31 -7.35 13.12 -14.72
C ALA A 31 -6.91 14.28 -13.81
N LEU A 32 -7.24 14.23 -12.52
CA LEU A 32 -6.81 15.21 -11.53
C LEU A 32 -5.29 15.17 -11.31
N ALA A 33 -4.69 13.98 -11.26
CA ALA A 33 -3.25 13.81 -11.16
C ALA A 33 -2.54 14.41 -12.38
N ALA A 34 -3.00 14.10 -13.59
CA ALA A 34 -2.44 14.68 -14.82
C ALA A 34 -2.57 16.22 -14.85
N LYS A 35 -3.71 16.77 -14.41
CA LYS A 35 -3.93 18.22 -14.29
C LYS A 35 -2.98 18.87 -13.29
N ALA A 36 -2.62 18.16 -12.22
CA ALA A 36 -1.63 18.58 -11.23
C ALA A 36 -0.17 18.42 -11.71
N GLY A 37 0.05 17.96 -12.96
CA GLY A 37 1.38 17.71 -13.51
C GLY A 37 2.02 16.40 -13.03
N VAL A 38 1.27 15.52 -12.39
CA VAL A 38 1.76 14.22 -11.90
C VAL A 38 1.77 13.22 -13.07
N PRO A 39 2.89 12.51 -13.31
CA PRO A 39 2.96 11.52 -14.37
C PRO A 39 1.92 10.41 -14.20
N THR A 40 1.23 10.04 -15.29
CA THR A 40 0.27 8.95 -15.34
C THR A 40 0.67 7.93 -16.39
N LEU A 41 0.37 6.65 -16.15
CA LEU A 41 0.64 5.61 -17.14
C LEU A 41 -0.07 5.89 -18.47
N ALA A 42 0.60 5.56 -19.58
CA ALA A 42 -0.06 5.55 -20.86
C ALA A 42 -1.22 4.55 -20.84
N GLY A 43 -2.40 4.96 -21.29
CA GLY A 43 -3.60 4.14 -21.20
C GLY A 43 -4.80 4.76 -21.87
N SER A 44 -5.98 4.33 -21.47
CA SER A 44 -7.27 4.85 -21.90
C SER A 44 -8.05 5.43 -20.72
N GLU A 45 -9.10 6.19 -21.05
CA GLU A 45 -10.12 6.52 -20.06
C GLU A 45 -11.07 5.33 -19.89
N ARG A 46 -11.97 5.15 -20.84
CA ARG A 46 -12.91 4.03 -20.88
C ARG A 46 -12.66 3.21 -22.14
N VAL A 47 -12.86 1.90 -22.03
CA VAL A 47 -12.83 0.98 -23.18
C VAL A 47 -14.22 0.36 -23.33
N GLY A 48 -14.88 0.62 -24.46
CA GLY A 48 -16.26 0.19 -24.71
C GLY A 48 -16.38 -1.15 -25.42
N SER A 49 -15.29 -1.64 -26.04
CA SER A 49 -15.31 -2.90 -26.77
C SER A 49 -13.93 -3.57 -26.82
N ALA A 50 -13.91 -4.86 -27.15
CA ALA A 50 -12.68 -5.60 -27.38
C ALA A 50 -11.85 -5.05 -28.54
N ASP A 51 -12.50 -4.59 -29.62
CA ASP A 51 -11.81 -4.01 -30.78
C ASP A 51 -11.12 -2.69 -30.40
N GLU A 52 -11.79 -1.86 -29.59
CA GLU A 52 -11.20 -0.65 -29.05
C GLU A 52 -10.00 -0.97 -28.12
N ALA A 53 -10.13 -2.00 -27.28
CA ALA A 53 -9.03 -2.47 -26.46
C ALA A 53 -7.81 -2.88 -27.30
N GLN A 54 -8.02 -3.57 -28.41
CA GLN A 54 -6.93 -3.96 -29.33
C GLN A 54 -6.25 -2.76 -29.98
N MET A 55 -7.03 -1.77 -30.45
CA MET A 55 -6.46 -0.54 -31.01
C MET A 55 -5.63 0.23 -29.99
N ILE A 56 -6.13 0.36 -28.75
CA ILE A 56 -5.42 1.04 -27.67
C ILE A 56 -4.14 0.30 -27.31
N ALA A 57 -4.21 -1.03 -27.11
CA ALA A 57 -3.04 -1.84 -26.76
C ALA A 57 -1.97 -1.78 -27.85
N THR A 58 -2.35 -1.77 -29.13
CA THR A 58 -1.42 -1.61 -30.25
C THR A 58 -0.72 -0.25 -30.21
N ARG A 59 -1.44 0.80 -29.82
CA ARG A 59 -0.90 2.18 -29.72
C ARG A 59 0.05 2.36 -28.54
N ILE A 60 -0.28 1.83 -27.34
CA ILE A 60 0.51 2.03 -26.12
C ILE A 60 1.62 0.98 -25.94
N GLY A 61 1.56 -0.11 -26.69
CA GLY A 61 2.48 -1.24 -26.60
C GLY A 61 2.09 -2.26 -25.54
N LEU A 62 2.47 -3.51 -25.77
CA LEU A 62 2.31 -4.62 -24.82
C LEU A 62 3.55 -4.76 -23.91
N PRO A 63 3.41 -5.34 -22.73
CA PRO A 63 2.16 -5.82 -22.11
C PRO A 63 1.28 -4.69 -21.58
N VAL A 64 -0.03 -4.96 -21.52
CA VAL A 64 -1.03 -4.03 -20.94
C VAL A 64 -1.80 -4.68 -19.79
N MET A 65 -2.38 -3.85 -18.96
CA MET A 65 -3.27 -4.29 -17.88
C MET A 65 -4.68 -3.73 -18.12
N LEU A 66 -5.66 -4.62 -18.18
CA LEU A 66 -7.07 -4.27 -18.23
C LEU A 66 -7.62 -4.21 -16.81
N LYS A 67 -8.29 -3.10 -16.45
CA LYS A 67 -8.75 -2.81 -15.07
C LYS A 67 -10.21 -2.40 -15.06
N ALA A 68 -10.95 -2.79 -14.01
CA ALA A 68 -12.26 -2.25 -13.71
C ALA A 68 -12.16 -0.82 -13.15
N ALA A 69 -12.96 0.11 -13.67
CA ALA A 69 -12.97 1.50 -13.20
C ALA A 69 -13.43 1.65 -11.76
N SER A 70 -14.42 0.84 -11.36
CA SER A 70 -14.96 0.80 -10.00
C SER A 70 -14.29 -0.25 -9.09
N GLY A 71 -13.20 -0.88 -9.55
CA GLY A 71 -12.46 -1.91 -8.82
C GLY A 71 -11.51 -1.35 -7.76
N GLY A 72 -11.24 -2.17 -6.71
CA GLY A 72 -10.27 -1.87 -5.68
C GLY A 72 -9.58 -3.12 -5.16
N GLY A 73 -8.45 -2.96 -4.44
CA GLY A 73 -7.73 -4.07 -3.81
C GLY A 73 -7.22 -5.13 -4.80
N GLY A 74 -6.86 -4.75 -6.01
CA GLY A 74 -6.35 -5.67 -7.03
C GLY A 74 -7.38 -6.54 -7.74
N ARG A 75 -8.67 -6.43 -7.42
CA ARG A 75 -9.74 -7.18 -8.08
C ARG A 75 -10.10 -6.57 -9.44
N GLY A 76 -10.44 -7.42 -10.40
CA GLY A 76 -10.82 -6.98 -11.76
C GLY A 76 -9.64 -6.47 -12.58
N MET A 77 -8.43 -6.98 -12.36
CA MET A 77 -7.23 -6.68 -13.14
C MET A 77 -6.76 -7.90 -13.91
N LYS A 78 -6.48 -7.73 -15.19
CA LYS A 78 -5.98 -8.80 -16.08
C LYS A 78 -4.80 -8.28 -16.90
N ILE A 79 -3.68 -9.00 -16.84
CA ILE A 79 -2.50 -8.72 -17.67
C ILE A 79 -2.71 -9.37 -19.04
N VAL A 80 -2.41 -8.63 -20.10
CA VAL A 80 -2.49 -9.09 -21.48
C VAL A 80 -1.12 -8.90 -22.13
N THR A 81 -0.52 -9.99 -22.57
CA THR A 81 0.81 -10.01 -23.19
C THR A 81 0.75 -10.11 -24.70
N GLU A 82 -0.40 -10.54 -25.26
CA GLU A 82 -0.62 -10.70 -26.71
C GLU A 82 -1.94 -10.09 -27.12
N VAL A 83 -1.96 -9.37 -28.25
CA VAL A 83 -3.18 -8.73 -28.78
C VAL A 83 -4.32 -9.75 -29.01
N SER A 84 -3.98 -10.97 -29.43
CA SER A 84 -4.93 -12.06 -29.66
C SER A 84 -5.78 -12.44 -28.46
N GLN A 85 -5.27 -12.22 -27.24
CA GLN A 85 -5.96 -12.53 -25.98
C GLN A 85 -7.01 -11.49 -25.60
N LEU A 86 -6.92 -10.27 -26.15
CA LEU A 86 -7.71 -9.12 -25.66
C LEU A 86 -9.22 -9.32 -25.74
N ALA A 87 -9.73 -9.96 -26.80
CA ALA A 87 -11.16 -10.15 -26.95
C ALA A 87 -11.75 -11.06 -25.86
N GLU A 88 -11.08 -12.16 -25.56
CA GLU A 88 -11.49 -13.09 -24.52
C GLU A 88 -11.35 -12.48 -23.14
N VAL A 89 -10.18 -11.87 -22.86
CA VAL A 89 -9.88 -11.25 -21.56
C VAL A 89 -10.81 -10.07 -21.28
N PHE A 90 -11.14 -9.25 -22.30
CA PHE A 90 -12.08 -8.14 -22.16
C PHE A 90 -13.48 -8.63 -21.76
N THR A 91 -13.99 -9.66 -22.45
CA THR A 91 -15.31 -10.23 -22.16
C THR A 91 -15.37 -10.79 -20.74
N ALA A 92 -14.36 -11.55 -20.34
CA ALA A 92 -14.28 -12.14 -18.99
C ALA A 92 -14.16 -11.05 -17.90
N ALA A 93 -13.29 -10.06 -18.10
CA ALA A 93 -13.08 -8.96 -17.14
C ALA A 93 -14.33 -8.08 -16.99
N SER A 94 -15.06 -7.80 -18.09
CA SER A 94 -16.31 -7.04 -18.05
C SER A 94 -17.39 -7.76 -17.24
N ALA A 95 -17.55 -9.07 -17.47
CA ALA A 95 -18.50 -9.88 -16.72
C ALA A 95 -18.14 -9.96 -15.21
N GLU A 96 -16.86 -10.14 -14.91
CA GLU A 96 -16.35 -10.16 -13.53
C GLU A 96 -16.58 -8.80 -12.82
N ALA A 97 -16.27 -7.69 -13.50
CA ALA A 97 -16.47 -6.34 -12.98
C ALA A 97 -17.94 -6.05 -12.69
N ARG A 98 -18.84 -6.42 -13.60
CA ARG A 98 -20.29 -6.28 -13.42
C ARG A 98 -20.78 -7.09 -12.22
N ALA A 99 -20.32 -8.33 -12.05
CA ALA A 99 -20.72 -9.20 -10.96
C ALA A 99 -20.20 -8.70 -9.59
N ALA A 100 -18.97 -8.20 -9.56
CA ALA A 100 -18.32 -7.80 -8.31
C ALA A 100 -18.68 -6.37 -7.86
N PHE A 101 -18.88 -5.44 -8.82
CA PHE A 101 -19.00 -4.00 -8.53
C PHE A 101 -20.29 -3.37 -9.07
N GLY A 102 -21.09 -4.12 -9.84
CA GLY A 102 -22.31 -3.59 -10.51
C GLY A 102 -22.01 -2.67 -11.70
N ASP A 103 -20.73 -2.50 -12.07
CA ASP A 103 -20.24 -1.64 -13.14
C ASP A 103 -19.24 -2.42 -13.99
N ASP A 104 -19.47 -2.48 -15.30
CA ASP A 104 -18.63 -3.18 -16.25
C ASP A 104 -17.64 -2.28 -17.00
N THR A 105 -17.52 -1.03 -16.56
CA THR A 105 -16.58 -0.07 -17.13
C THR A 105 -15.15 -0.54 -16.92
N LEU A 106 -14.45 -0.75 -18.04
CA LEU A 106 -13.04 -1.12 -18.06
C LEU A 106 -12.18 0.00 -18.65
N TYR A 107 -10.92 0.03 -18.27
CA TYR A 107 -9.89 0.86 -18.88
C TYR A 107 -8.59 0.07 -19.03
N LEU A 108 -7.69 0.56 -19.84
CA LEU A 108 -6.45 -0.09 -20.24
C LEU A 108 -5.26 0.77 -19.86
N GLU A 109 -4.23 0.17 -19.26
CA GLU A 109 -2.97 0.83 -18.92
C GLU A 109 -1.79 -0.01 -19.37
N ARG A 110 -0.67 0.66 -19.64
CA ARG A 110 0.62 -0.03 -19.80
C ARG A 110 0.96 -0.82 -18.52
N TYR A 111 1.37 -2.07 -18.68
CA TYR A 111 1.85 -2.88 -17.57
C TYR A 111 3.37 -2.69 -17.39
N ILE A 112 3.81 -2.55 -16.15
CA ILE A 112 5.23 -2.47 -15.76
C ILE A 112 5.59 -3.77 -15.04
N ALA A 113 6.46 -4.57 -15.67
CA ALA A 113 6.80 -5.90 -15.13
C ALA A 113 7.76 -5.82 -13.93
N ASN A 114 8.78 -4.95 -14.02
CA ASN A 114 9.72 -4.73 -12.92
C ASN A 114 9.33 -3.48 -12.12
N ALA A 115 8.19 -3.58 -11.45
CA ALA A 115 7.57 -2.46 -10.76
C ALA A 115 7.89 -2.44 -9.27
N ARG A 116 8.08 -1.24 -8.73
CA ARG A 116 7.98 -1.00 -7.27
C ARG A 116 6.71 -0.23 -6.95
N HIS A 117 6.15 -0.50 -5.79
CA HIS A 117 5.08 0.27 -5.21
C HIS A 117 5.68 1.24 -4.19
N ILE A 118 5.80 2.50 -4.57
CA ILE A 118 6.29 3.56 -3.70
C ILE A 118 5.17 4.54 -3.46
N GLU A 119 5.02 4.96 -2.22
CA GLU A 119 3.94 5.84 -1.82
C GLU A 119 4.45 6.99 -0.96
N VAL A 120 3.74 8.11 -0.98
CA VAL A 120 4.11 9.31 -0.22
C VAL A 120 3.01 9.67 0.76
N GLN A 121 3.36 9.76 2.04
CA GLN A 121 2.46 10.26 3.09
C GLN A 121 2.31 11.76 2.97
N VAL A 122 1.07 12.24 2.87
CA VAL A 122 0.76 13.67 2.91
C VAL A 122 -0.14 14.01 4.09
N LEU A 123 0.00 15.24 4.58
CA LEU A 123 -0.90 15.88 5.51
C LEU A 123 -1.33 17.23 4.94
N GLY A 124 -2.62 17.53 4.94
CA GLY A 124 -3.18 18.81 4.51
C GLY A 124 -4.11 19.38 5.56
N ASP A 125 -4.16 20.71 5.70
CA ASP A 125 -5.08 21.41 6.59
C ASP A 125 -6.14 22.22 5.83
N ALA A 126 -7.15 22.69 6.55
CA ALA A 126 -8.21 23.53 6.00
C ALA A 126 -7.74 24.97 5.64
N HIS A 127 -6.48 25.31 5.92
CA HIS A 127 -5.88 26.61 5.66
C HIS A 127 -5.07 26.66 4.37
N GLY A 128 -5.01 25.53 3.64
CA GLY A 128 -4.34 25.40 2.35
C GLY A 128 -2.87 24.96 2.43
N SER A 129 -2.40 24.57 3.62
CA SER A 129 -1.06 24.00 3.77
C SER A 129 -1.10 22.51 3.50
N VAL A 130 -0.13 22.02 2.72
CA VAL A 130 0.09 20.59 2.47
C VAL A 130 1.58 20.29 2.60
N ILE A 131 1.91 19.25 3.37
CA ILE A 131 3.28 18.76 3.52
C ILE A 131 3.34 17.26 3.22
N HIS A 132 4.52 16.74 2.87
CA HIS A 132 4.80 15.32 2.85
C HIS A 132 5.63 14.90 4.08
N LEU A 133 5.46 13.66 4.52
CA LEU A 133 6.23 13.05 5.60
C LEU A 133 7.21 11.98 5.08
N GLY A 134 7.65 12.09 3.84
CA GLY A 134 8.51 11.11 3.18
C GLY A 134 7.73 10.02 2.46
N GLU A 135 8.49 9.13 1.84
CA GLU A 135 7.96 7.98 1.10
C GLU A 135 8.19 6.66 1.82
N ARG A 136 7.36 5.68 1.48
CA ARG A 136 7.46 4.28 1.88
C ARG A 136 7.63 3.40 0.65
N ASP A 137 8.33 2.30 0.81
CA ASP A 137 8.29 1.18 -0.14
C ASP A 137 7.32 0.12 0.37
N CYS A 138 6.36 -0.22 -0.48
CA CYS A 138 5.34 -1.22 -0.22
C CYS A 138 5.34 -2.32 -1.31
N SER A 139 6.48 -2.53 -1.96
CA SER A 139 6.62 -3.49 -3.07
C SER A 139 6.49 -4.94 -2.62
N THR A 140 6.81 -5.24 -1.35
CA THR A 140 6.71 -6.59 -0.80
C THR A 140 5.25 -6.89 -0.46
N GLN A 141 4.53 -7.38 -1.47
CA GLN A 141 3.08 -7.58 -1.43
C GLN A 141 2.68 -8.88 -2.11
N ARG A 142 1.57 -9.46 -1.65
CA ARG A 142 0.94 -10.63 -2.25
C ARG A 142 -0.45 -10.26 -2.74
N ARG A 143 -0.74 -10.52 -4.03
CA ARG A 143 -2.05 -10.20 -4.64
C ARG A 143 -2.51 -8.77 -4.30
N HIS A 144 -1.57 -7.81 -4.35
CA HIS A 144 -1.78 -6.39 -4.01
C HIS A 144 -2.07 -6.11 -2.52
N GLN A 145 -1.88 -7.08 -1.64
CA GLN A 145 -1.88 -6.88 -0.19
C GLN A 145 -0.44 -6.73 0.30
N LYS A 146 -0.13 -5.61 0.91
CA LYS A 146 1.18 -5.31 1.49
C LYS A 146 1.48 -6.27 2.63
N VAL A 147 2.70 -6.76 2.73
CA VAL A 147 3.14 -7.76 3.74
C VAL A 147 4.31 -7.22 4.56
N ILE A 148 5.24 -6.52 3.91
CA ILE A 148 6.35 -5.82 4.54
C ILE A 148 6.44 -4.44 3.90
N GLU A 149 6.53 -3.43 4.75
CA GLU A 149 6.70 -2.03 4.35
C GLU A 149 7.94 -1.44 5.00
N GLU A 150 8.59 -0.52 4.31
CA GLU A 150 9.77 0.15 4.87
C GLU A 150 9.82 1.64 4.49
N ALA A 151 10.43 2.43 5.35
CA ALA A 151 10.65 3.85 5.15
C ALA A 151 12.03 4.27 5.70
N PRO A 152 12.74 5.14 4.95
CA PRO A 152 12.47 5.58 3.59
C PRO A 152 12.68 4.46 2.55
N ALA A 153 12.16 4.62 1.33
CA ALA A 153 12.33 3.63 0.27
C ALA A 153 13.83 3.43 -0.06
N PRO A 154 14.34 2.16 -0.05
CA PRO A 154 15.74 1.91 -0.33
C PRO A 154 16.07 2.03 -1.82
N ASN A 155 17.35 2.25 -2.14
CA ASN A 155 17.91 2.19 -3.51
C ASN A 155 17.17 3.06 -4.55
N ILE A 156 16.68 4.22 -4.15
CA ILE A 156 16.20 5.26 -5.07
C ILE A 156 17.13 6.48 -4.97
N SER A 157 17.33 7.19 -6.08
CA SER A 157 18.14 8.41 -6.08
C SER A 157 17.44 9.55 -5.34
N ASP A 158 18.22 10.52 -4.86
CA ASP A 158 17.66 11.71 -4.21
C ASP A 158 16.77 12.49 -5.18
N GLU A 159 17.15 12.60 -6.46
CA GLU A 159 16.34 13.22 -7.50
C GLU A 159 14.98 12.51 -7.68
N PHE A 160 14.96 11.18 -7.74
CA PHE A 160 13.71 10.40 -7.81
C PHE A 160 12.84 10.64 -6.58
N ARG A 161 13.48 10.65 -5.40
CA ARG A 161 12.83 10.89 -4.11
C ARG A 161 12.17 12.25 -4.04
N ASP A 162 12.87 13.29 -4.45
CA ASP A 162 12.35 14.66 -4.45
C ASP A 162 11.22 14.84 -5.47
N ASN A 163 11.37 14.22 -6.65
CA ASN A 163 10.35 14.29 -7.69
C ASN A 163 9.03 13.62 -7.27
N ILE A 164 9.09 12.42 -6.66
CA ILE A 164 7.88 11.68 -6.24
C ILE A 164 7.18 12.39 -5.07
N ARG A 165 7.94 12.94 -4.11
CA ARG A 165 7.41 13.73 -3.00
C ARG A 165 6.74 15.02 -3.50
N THR A 166 7.40 15.73 -4.41
CA THR A 166 6.86 16.95 -5.04
C THR A 166 5.57 16.65 -5.81
N ALA A 167 5.52 15.55 -6.55
CA ALA A 167 4.33 15.13 -7.28
C ALA A 167 3.15 14.86 -6.33
N ALA A 168 3.40 14.20 -5.20
CA ALA A 168 2.37 13.93 -4.20
C ALA A 168 1.81 15.20 -3.57
N VAL A 169 2.68 16.14 -3.18
CA VAL A 169 2.26 17.44 -2.64
C VAL A 169 1.52 18.26 -3.69
N SER A 170 1.98 18.24 -4.95
CA SER A 170 1.29 18.94 -6.05
C SER A 170 -0.14 18.44 -6.22
N LEU A 171 -0.36 17.12 -6.26
CA LEU A 171 -1.71 16.56 -6.35
C LEU A 171 -2.57 16.98 -5.16
N ALA A 172 -2.10 16.74 -3.94
CA ALA A 172 -2.85 17.03 -2.73
C ALA A 172 -3.20 18.52 -2.60
N SER A 173 -2.26 19.42 -2.96
CA SER A 173 -2.51 20.88 -2.96
C SER A 173 -3.53 21.28 -4.04
N ASN A 174 -3.44 20.72 -5.25
CA ASN A 174 -4.36 21.04 -6.34
C ASN A 174 -5.82 20.70 -6.05
N ILE A 175 -6.05 19.66 -5.23
CA ILE A 175 -7.41 19.28 -4.82
C ILE A 175 -7.83 19.88 -3.48
N GLY A 176 -6.97 20.70 -2.83
CA GLY A 176 -7.22 21.25 -1.51
C GLY A 176 -7.42 20.18 -0.44
N TYR A 177 -6.56 19.13 -0.45
CA TYR A 177 -6.72 17.97 0.42
C TYR A 177 -6.63 18.32 1.90
N GLU A 178 -7.52 17.76 2.72
CA GLU A 178 -7.59 17.94 4.17
C GLU A 178 -7.48 16.58 4.88
N GLY A 179 -6.64 16.49 5.90
CA GLY A 179 -6.38 15.30 6.70
C GLY A 179 -5.13 14.53 6.25
N ALA A 180 -4.99 13.30 6.75
CA ALA A 180 -3.95 12.38 6.31
C ALA A 180 -4.36 11.65 5.03
N GLY A 181 -3.45 11.61 4.06
CA GLY A 181 -3.62 10.87 2.81
C GLY A 181 -2.32 10.26 2.34
N THR A 182 -2.43 9.32 1.43
CA THR A 182 -1.27 8.68 0.82
C THR A 182 -1.44 8.66 -0.69
N VAL A 183 -0.46 9.19 -1.39
CA VAL A 183 -0.40 9.13 -2.86
C VAL A 183 0.48 7.95 -3.24
N GLU A 184 -0.10 6.99 -3.92
CA GLU A 184 0.55 5.75 -4.36
C GLU A 184 1.04 5.88 -5.79
N PHE A 185 2.24 5.35 -6.04
CA PHE A 185 2.89 5.37 -7.34
C PHE A 185 3.41 3.99 -7.69
N ILE A 186 3.37 3.69 -8.99
CA ILE A 186 4.09 2.58 -9.58
C ILE A 186 5.41 3.12 -10.17
N ALA A 187 6.53 2.59 -9.71
CA ALA A 187 7.86 2.97 -10.20
C ALA A 187 8.37 1.90 -11.17
N ASP A 188 8.76 2.34 -12.38
CA ASP A 188 9.39 1.52 -13.41
C ASP A 188 10.91 1.52 -13.14
N GLN A 189 11.43 0.44 -12.54
CA GLN A 189 12.85 0.35 -12.18
C GLN A 189 13.77 0.36 -13.41
N ASP A 190 13.28 -0.16 -14.55
CA ASP A 190 14.09 -0.26 -15.77
C ASP A 190 14.29 1.10 -16.43
N LYS A 191 13.37 2.04 -16.19
CA LYS A 191 13.41 3.40 -16.75
C LYS A 191 13.78 4.48 -15.76
N GLY A 192 13.68 4.21 -14.45
CA GLY A 192 13.81 5.23 -13.42
C GLY A 192 12.66 6.25 -13.43
N GLU A 193 11.47 5.83 -13.86
CA GLU A 193 10.27 6.65 -13.96
C GLU A 193 9.24 6.22 -12.93
N PHE A 194 8.33 7.11 -12.54
CA PHE A 194 7.21 6.78 -11.68
C PHE A 194 5.91 7.35 -12.27
N TYR A 195 4.79 6.71 -11.89
CA TYR A 195 3.46 7.06 -12.39
C TYR A 195 2.44 6.96 -11.27
N PHE A 196 1.51 7.89 -11.23
CA PHE A 196 0.38 7.88 -10.30
C PHE A 196 -0.42 6.58 -10.42
N LEU A 197 -0.67 5.95 -9.29
CA LEU A 197 -1.51 4.74 -9.20
C LEU A 197 -2.89 5.09 -8.63
N GLU A 198 -2.92 5.59 -7.40
CA GLU A 198 -4.13 6.04 -6.71
C GLU A 198 -3.79 6.97 -5.53
N MET A 199 -4.81 7.59 -4.94
CA MET A 199 -4.68 8.30 -3.68
C MET A 199 -5.63 7.72 -2.65
N ASN A 200 -5.09 7.25 -1.53
CA ASN A 200 -5.86 6.77 -0.40
C ASN A 200 -6.20 7.94 0.54
N CYS A 201 -7.48 8.28 0.58
CA CYS A 201 -8.01 9.37 1.41
C CYS A 201 -8.29 8.90 2.84
N ARG A 202 -7.26 8.44 3.53
CA ARG A 202 -7.32 7.91 4.90
C ARG A 202 -5.91 7.65 5.43
N VAL A 203 -5.79 7.43 6.74
CA VAL A 203 -4.59 6.81 7.29
C VAL A 203 -4.48 5.36 6.78
N GLN A 204 -3.27 4.91 6.51
CA GLN A 204 -3.00 3.53 6.08
C GLN A 204 -2.44 2.67 7.21
N VAL A 205 -2.46 1.34 7.04
CA VAL A 205 -1.93 0.38 8.02
C VAL A 205 -0.46 0.67 8.32
N GLU A 206 0.31 0.96 7.30
CA GLU A 206 1.76 1.16 7.27
C GLU A 206 2.23 2.58 7.69
N HIS A 207 1.31 3.44 8.18
CA HIS A 207 1.71 4.76 8.68
C HIS A 207 2.79 4.72 9.79
N PRO A 208 2.86 3.67 10.63
CA PRO A 208 3.85 3.64 11.71
C PRO A 208 5.30 3.73 11.26
N VAL A 209 5.69 3.19 10.09
CA VAL A 209 7.08 3.33 9.63
C VAL A 209 7.44 4.78 9.37
N THR A 210 6.48 5.60 8.89
CA THR A 210 6.66 7.03 8.72
C THR A 210 6.76 7.75 10.06
N GLU A 211 5.89 7.43 11.02
CA GLU A 211 5.92 8.01 12.36
C GLU A 211 7.25 7.72 13.06
N MET A 212 7.77 6.50 12.93
CA MET A 212 9.00 6.09 13.58
C MET A 212 10.24 6.80 13.05
N ILE A 213 10.28 7.18 11.77
CA ILE A 213 11.43 7.90 11.19
C ILE A 213 11.30 9.41 11.24
N THR A 214 10.08 9.97 11.41
CA THR A 214 9.85 11.41 11.46
C THR A 214 9.62 11.94 12.85
N GLY A 215 9.17 11.08 13.78
CA GLY A 215 8.73 11.49 15.11
C GLY A 215 7.38 12.21 15.13
N ILE A 216 6.65 12.23 14.01
CA ILE A 216 5.35 12.91 13.86
C ILE A 216 4.24 11.89 14.03
N ASP A 217 3.35 12.08 14.99
CA ASP A 217 2.14 11.29 15.21
C ASP A 217 1.06 11.73 14.21
N ILE A 218 0.87 10.92 13.17
CA ILE A 218 -0.06 11.20 12.06
C ILE A 218 -1.51 11.20 12.57
N VAL A 219 -1.85 10.29 13.45
CA VAL A 219 -3.21 10.17 13.98
C VAL A 219 -3.54 11.37 14.88
N GLN A 220 -2.60 11.82 15.70
CA GLN A 220 -2.76 13.03 16.51
C GLN A 220 -2.96 14.26 15.61
N GLU A 221 -2.17 14.40 14.53
CA GLU A 221 -2.33 15.50 13.58
C GLU A 221 -3.70 15.45 12.88
N GLN A 222 -4.23 14.27 12.53
CA GLN A 222 -5.59 14.16 12.00
C GLN A 222 -6.65 14.75 12.95
N PHE A 223 -6.54 14.48 14.25
CA PHE A 223 -7.46 15.07 15.24
C PHE A 223 -7.32 16.60 15.33
N ARG A 224 -6.09 17.11 15.28
CA ARG A 224 -5.83 18.56 15.32
C ARG A 224 -6.41 19.26 14.10
N ILE A 225 -6.15 18.72 12.90
CA ILE A 225 -6.67 19.22 11.63
C ILE A 225 -8.21 19.19 11.64
N ALA A 226 -8.81 18.09 12.07
CA ALA A 226 -10.26 17.98 12.18
C ALA A 226 -10.87 18.98 13.19
N GLY A 227 -10.10 19.34 14.22
CA GLY A 227 -10.45 20.40 15.17
C GLY A 227 -10.33 21.83 14.59
N GLY A 228 -9.89 21.99 13.32
CA GLY A 228 -9.72 23.27 12.65
C GLY A 228 -8.37 23.94 12.88
N ALA A 229 -7.41 23.25 13.52
CA ALA A 229 -6.07 23.78 13.71
C ALA A 229 -5.27 23.73 12.38
N PRO A 230 -4.34 24.68 12.15
CA PRO A 230 -3.35 24.55 11.09
C PRO A 230 -2.40 23.37 11.38
N LEU A 231 -1.70 22.90 10.36
CA LEU A 231 -0.61 21.92 10.53
C LEU A 231 0.38 22.38 11.60
N SER A 232 0.82 21.43 12.46
CA SER A 232 1.79 21.72 13.52
C SER A 232 3.22 21.91 12.99
N TYR A 233 3.45 21.51 11.73
CA TYR A 233 4.78 21.44 11.11
C TYR A 233 4.76 22.13 9.75
N ALA A 234 5.82 22.89 9.46
CA ALA A 234 6.15 23.28 8.10
C ALA A 234 6.94 22.15 7.42
N GLN A 235 7.04 22.15 6.08
CA GLN A 235 7.82 21.13 5.37
C GLN A 235 9.30 21.10 5.83
N SER A 236 9.87 22.25 6.19
CA SER A 236 11.24 22.35 6.72
C SER A 236 11.46 21.67 8.07
N ASP A 237 10.40 21.43 8.82
CA ASP A 237 10.46 20.83 10.15
C ASP A 237 10.45 19.30 10.07
N VAL A 238 10.06 18.75 8.91
CA VAL A 238 10.01 17.31 8.68
C VAL A 238 11.43 16.79 8.44
N THR A 239 11.95 16.09 9.42
CA THR A 239 13.27 15.43 9.33
C THR A 239 13.09 13.92 9.31
N ILE A 240 13.86 13.22 8.48
CA ILE A 240 13.86 11.75 8.37
C ILE A 240 15.11 11.23 9.07
N ASN A 241 14.94 10.40 10.11
CA ASN A 241 16.00 9.86 10.91
C ASN A 241 15.98 8.34 10.92
N GLY A 242 17.05 7.72 10.45
CA GLY A 242 17.19 6.27 10.43
C GLY A 242 16.31 5.58 9.38
N HIS A 243 15.95 4.36 9.68
CA HIS A 243 15.15 3.49 8.81
C HIS A 243 14.18 2.67 9.64
N ALA A 244 12.95 2.49 9.17
CA ALA A 244 11.93 1.68 9.82
C ALA A 244 11.41 0.59 8.87
N ILE A 245 11.12 -0.58 9.42
CA ILE A 245 10.52 -1.71 8.71
C ILE A 245 9.29 -2.15 9.51
N GLU A 246 8.18 -2.37 8.83
CA GLU A 246 6.95 -2.96 9.37
C GLU A 246 6.73 -4.33 8.75
N CYS A 247 6.38 -5.32 9.57
CA CYS A 247 5.91 -6.63 9.15
C CYS A 247 4.48 -6.83 9.63
N ARG A 248 3.59 -7.23 8.74
CA ARG A 248 2.21 -7.58 9.08
C ARG A 248 2.13 -9.03 9.53
N ILE A 249 1.82 -9.22 10.80
CA ILE A 249 1.60 -10.55 11.37
C ILE A 249 0.13 -10.92 11.20
N ASN A 250 -0.15 -11.84 10.30
CA ASN A 250 -1.51 -12.28 9.98
C ASN A 250 -1.75 -13.71 10.48
N ALA A 251 -3.01 -14.01 10.83
CA ALA A 251 -3.47 -15.37 11.11
C ALA A 251 -3.69 -16.14 9.79
N GLU A 252 -2.59 -16.47 9.11
CA GLU A 252 -2.56 -17.11 7.79
C GLU A 252 -1.41 -18.09 7.69
N ILE A 253 -1.61 -19.19 6.94
CA ILE A 253 -0.61 -20.22 6.69
C ILE A 253 -0.01 -19.96 5.30
N ALA A 254 1.17 -19.38 5.24
CA ALA A 254 1.81 -18.98 3.98
C ALA A 254 2.08 -20.16 3.05
N ALA A 255 2.50 -21.32 3.58
CA ALA A 255 2.72 -22.55 2.83
C ALA A 255 1.44 -23.11 2.16
N GLU A 256 0.26 -22.71 2.63
CA GLU A 256 -1.04 -23.09 2.09
C GLU A 256 -1.70 -21.91 1.32
N ASP A 257 -0.92 -21.19 0.56
CA ASP A 257 -1.36 -20.02 -0.21
C ASP A 257 -2.02 -18.94 0.65
N PHE A 258 -1.47 -18.71 1.86
CA PHE A 258 -1.98 -17.76 2.85
C PHE A 258 -3.44 -18.07 3.26
N ARG A 259 -3.74 -19.33 3.41
CA ARG A 259 -5.05 -19.75 3.92
C ARG A 259 -5.29 -19.17 5.31
N PRO A 260 -6.42 -18.49 5.56
CA PRO A 260 -6.77 -17.97 6.89
C PRO A 260 -6.77 -19.09 7.94
N SER A 261 -6.28 -18.77 9.14
CA SER A 261 -6.20 -19.65 10.29
C SER A 261 -6.93 -19.06 11.50
N PRO A 262 -8.27 -19.03 11.48
CA PRO A 262 -9.05 -18.59 12.64
C PRO A 262 -8.88 -19.60 13.79
N GLY A 263 -8.99 -19.13 15.03
CA GLY A 263 -8.82 -19.98 16.23
C GLY A 263 -8.51 -19.15 17.45
N THR A 264 -8.25 -19.81 18.58
CA THR A 264 -7.90 -19.14 19.83
C THR A 264 -6.39 -19.13 20.03
N ILE A 265 -5.84 -17.94 20.28
CA ILE A 265 -4.42 -17.77 20.60
C ILE A 265 -4.15 -18.37 21.98
N THR A 266 -3.29 -19.38 22.05
CA THR A 266 -2.94 -20.08 23.30
C THR A 266 -1.64 -19.60 23.91
N ALA A 267 -0.79 -18.92 23.14
CA ALA A 267 0.37 -18.18 23.63
C ALA A 267 0.56 -16.90 22.82
N TRP A 268 0.85 -15.81 23.52
CA TRP A 268 1.13 -14.49 22.95
C TRP A 268 2.32 -13.87 23.65
N GLN A 269 3.49 -13.94 23.05
CA GLN A 269 4.75 -13.42 23.57
C GLN A 269 5.42 -12.52 22.54
N PRO A 270 5.04 -11.24 22.46
CA PRO A 270 5.63 -10.30 21.53
C PRO A 270 7.06 -9.92 21.93
N PRO A 271 7.91 -9.53 20.96
CA PRO A 271 9.21 -8.95 21.26
C PRO A 271 9.05 -7.56 21.88
N GLU A 272 9.96 -7.24 22.81
CA GLU A 272 10.04 -5.93 23.45
C GLU A 272 11.47 -5.41 23.38
N GLY A 273 11.64 -4.10 23.39
CA GLY A 273 12.96 -3.48 23.44
C GLY A 273 13.03 -2.11 22.74
N PRO A 274 14.19 -1.44 22.87
CA PRO A 274 14.40 -0.15 22.19
C PRO A 274 14.24 -0.28 20.67
N GLY A 275 13.53 0.66 20.06
CA GLY A 275 13.28 0.67 18.61
C GLY A 275 12.25 -0.36 18.12
N ILE A 276 11.60 -1.10 19.02
CA ILE A 276 10.50 -2.01 18.70
C ILE A 276 9.17 -1.35 19.07
N ARG A 277 8.23 -1.33 18.13
CA ARG A 277 6.83 -0.95 18.33
C ARG A 277 5.93 -2.09 17.87
N LEU A 278 4.93 -2.40 18.67
CA LEU A 278 3.89 -3.37 18.33
C LEU A 278 2.52 -2.70 18.41
N ASP A 279 1.83 -2.64 17.29
CA ASP A 279 0.42 -2.23 17.23
C ASP A 279 -0.43 -3.50 17.08
N SER A 280 -1.19 -3.85 18.12
CA SER A 280 -2.00 -5.07 18.16
C SER A 280 -3.19 -4.93 19.10
N HIS A 281 -4.23 -5.69 18.81
CA HIS A 281 -5.39 -5.91 19.68
C HIS A 281 -5.40 -7.31 20.30
N CYS A 282 -4.39 -8.14 20.01
CA CYS A 282 -4.33 -9.53 20.39
C CYS A 282 -3.71 -9.73 21.78
N TYR A 283 -4.08 -10.83 22.43
CA TYR A 283 -3.59 -11.29 23.72
C TYR A 283 -3.80 -12.81 23.83
N GLU A 284 -3.19 -13.46 24.81
CA GLU A 284 -3.42 -14.87 25.12
C GLU A 284 -4.90 -15.10 25.49
N GLY A 285 -5.57 -16.05 24.82
CA GLY A 285 -7.01 -16.30 24.93
C GLY A 285 -7.87 -15.54 23.93
N TYR A 286 -7.31 -14.63 23.12
CA TYR A 286 -8.07 -13.96 22.06
C TYR A 286 -8.50 -14.97 20.97
N THR A 287 -9.76 -14.91 20.56
CA THR A 287 -10.26 -15.72 19.45
C THR A 287 -10.29 -14.90 18.17
N VAL A 288 -9.48 -15.32 17.20
CA VAL A 288 -9.40 -14.70 15.86
C VAL A 288 -10.68 -15.05 15.10
N PRO A 289 -11.52 -14.05 14.76
CA PRO A 289 -12.79 -14.30 14.10
C PRO A 289 -12.60 -14.59 12.60
N MET A 290 -13.46 -15.43 12.04
CA MET A 290 -13.44 -15.78 10.61
C MET A 290 -14.10 -14.71 9.70
N PHE A 291 -14.69 -13.65 10.26
CA PHE A 291 -15.51 -12.68 9.53
C PHE A 291 -14.80 -11.35 9.27
N TYR A 292 -13.60 -11.17 9.79
CA TYR A 292 -12.81 -9.95 9.68
C TYR A 292 -11.44 -10.25 9.06
N ASP A 293 -10.63 -9.20 8.89
CA ASP A 293 -9.26 -9.31 8.41
C ASP A 293 -8.43 -10.22 9.35
N SER A 294 -7.45 -10.91 8.78
CA SER A 294 -6.56 -11.83 9.49
C SER A 294 -5.44 -11.14 10.26
N LEU A 295 -5.29 -9.81 10.17
CA LEU A 295 -4.23 -9.04 10.80
C LEU A 295 -4.29 -9.14 12.33
N LEU A 296 -3.24 -9.70 12.94
CA LEU A 296 -3.08 -9.82 14.39
C LEU A 296 -2.27 -8.67 14.97
N ALA A 297 -1.20 -8.31 14.27
CA ALA A 297 -0.28 -7.27 14.73
C ALA A 297 0.49 -6.65 13.59
N LYS A 298 0.93 -5.41 13.80
CA LYS A 298 2.01 -4.78 13.07
C LYS A 298 3.23 -4.78 13.97
N LEU A 299 4.30 -5.42 13.53
CA LEU A 299 5.60 -5.37 14.20
C LEU A 299 6.46 -4.36 13.44
N ILE A 300 6.81 -3.27 14.09
CA ILE A 300 7.62 -2.20 13.52
C ILE A 300 8.95 -2.14 14.29
N VAL A 301 10.05 -2.05 13.55
CA VAL A 301 11.37 -1.83 14.14
C VAL A 301 12.07 -0.66 13.47
N THR A 302 12.95 0.00 14.23
CA THR A 302 13.80 1.08 13.71
C THR A 302 15.27 0.80 13.95
N GLY A 303 16.11 1.34 13.06
CA GLY A 303 17.56 1.38 13.22
C GLY A 303 18.12 2.69 12.68
N PRO A 304 19.37 3.05 13.06
CA PRO A 304 20.07 4.20 12.49
C PRO A 304 20.23 4.14 10.98
N ASP A 305 20.23 2.94 10.42
CA ASP A 305 20.25 2.65 8.99
C ASP A 305 19.46 1.36 8.68
N ARG A 306 19.30 1.08 7.39
CA ARG A 306 18.54 -0.08 6.91
C ARG A 306 19.14 -1.42 7.38
N ALA A 307 20.45 -1.56 7.39
CA ALA A 307 21.11 -2.81 7.79
C ALA A 307 20.83 -3.13 9.26
N GLN A 308 20.88 -2.11 10.12
CA GLN A 308 20.54 -2.26 11.54
C GLN A 308 19.05 -2.50 11.78
N ALA A 309 18.18 -1.84 11.01
CA ALA A 309 16.72 -2.10 11.05
C ALA A 309 16.41 -3.55 10.63
N LEU A 310 17.04 -4.08 9.56
CA LEU A 310 16.92 -5.47 9.12
C LEU A 310 17.38 -6.46 10.19
N ALA A 311 18.53 -6.21 10.81
CA ALA A 311 19.05 -7.06 11.90
C ALA A 311 18.08 -7.08 13.09
N ALA A 312 17.55 -5.92 13.48
CA ALA A 312 16.59 -5.77 14.55
C ALA A 312 15.26 -6.48 14.23
N MET A 313 14.75 -6.36 12.99
CA MET A 313 13.52 -7.06 12.56
C MET A 313 13.71 -8.58 12.59
N ASN A 314 14.83 -9.08 12.07
CA ASN A 314 15.13 -10.51 12.10
C ASN A 314 15.16 -11.06 13.55
N GLU A 315 15.76 -10.33 14.47
CA GLU A 315 15.80 -10.70 15.88
C GLU A 315 14.41 -10.62 16.54
N ALA A 316 13.67 -9.55 16.27
CA ALA A 316 12.31 -9.39 16.79
C ALA A 316 11.37 -10.50 16.30
N LEU A 317 11.41 -10.86 15.02
CA LEU A 317 10.61 -11.96 14.45
C LEU A 317 10.97 -13.31 15.06
N ARG A 318 12.25 -13.57 15.44
CA ARG A 318 12.67 -14.82 16.09
C ARG A 318 12.09 -14.96 17.49
N HIS A 319 11.94 -13.86 18.21
CA HIS A 319 11.43 -13.85 19.57
C HIS A 319 9.90 -13.73 19.65
N PHE A 320 9.23 -13.40 18.56
CA PHE A 320 7.77 -13.34 18.54
C PHE A 320 7.20 -14.77 18.51
N ARG A 321 6.55 -15.16 19.62
CA ARG A 321 5.88 -16.46 19.75
C ARG A 321 4.37 -16.28 19.80
N ILE A 322 3.68 -16.93 18.86
CA ILE A 322 2.21 -16.99 18.78
C ILE A 322 1.85 -18.47 18.57
N GLU A 323 0.96 -19.01 19.41
CA GLU A 323 0.47 -20.39 19.31
C GLU A 323 -1.06 -20.43 19.29
N GLY A 324 -1.62 -21.56 18.84
CA GLY A 324 -3.05 -21.80 18.73
C GLY A 324 -3.65 -21.42 17.37
N VAL A 325 -2.92 -20.62 16.57
CA VAL A 325 -3.29 -20.26 15.18
C VAL A 325 -2.04 -20.28 14.30
N GLY A 326 -2.20 -20.64 13.02
CA GLY A 326 -1.13 -20.48 12.04
C GLY A 326 -0.93 -19.00 11.73
N THR A 327 0.34 -18.58 11.55
CA THR A 327 0.69 -17.18 11.31
C THR A 327 1.69 -17.02 10.18
N THR A 328 1.81 -15.78 9.64
CA THR A 328 2.80 -15.40 8.64
C THR A 328 4.23 -15.29 9.17
N LEU A 329 4.50 -15.53 10.46
CA LEU A 329 5.83 -15.35 11.07
C LEU A 329 6.96 -16.11 10.36
N ALA A 330 6.72 -17.38 9.99
CA ALA A 330 7.72 -18.19 9.28
C ALA A 330 8.06 -17.58 7.91
N PHE A 331 7.04 -17.18 7.14
CA PHE A 331 7.23 -16.48 5.87
C PHE A 331 7.99 -15.16 6.03
N LEU A 332 7.64 -14.36 7.04
CA LEU A 332 8.30 -13.08 7.29
C LEU A 332 9.79 -13.24 7.64
N ARG A 333 10.15 -14.25 8.44
CA ARG A 333 11.55 -14.60 8.71
C ARG A 333 12.30 -14.97 7.43
N HIS A 334 11.66 -15.77 6.57
CA HIS A 334 12.23 -16.14 5.27
C HIS A 334 12.43 -14.89 4.39
N ALA A 335 11.42 -14.04 4.28
CA ALA A 335 11.46 -12.83 3.47
C ALA A 335 12.51 -11.81 3.93
N ILE A 336 12.61 -11.55 5.25
CA ILE A 336 13.62 -10.63 5.81
C ILE A 336 15.04 -11.16 5.61
N GLY A 337 15.22 -12.48 5.59
CA GLY A 337 16.51 -13.16 5.34
C GLY A 337 16.88 -13.29 3.87
N ASP A 338 15.97 -12.99 2.94
CA ASP A 338 16.22 -13.10 1.51
C ASP A 338 17.25 -12.08 1.00
N ALA A 339 18.14 -12.51 0.10
CA ALA A 339 19.25 -11.66 -0.38
C ALA A 339 18.77 -10.45 -1.19
N ASP A 340 17.71 -10.59 -2.01
CA ASP A 340 17.18 -9.49 -2.79
C ASP A 340 16.47 -8.49 -1.88
N PHE A 341 15.66 -8.96 -0.91
CA PHE A 341 15.08 -8.09 0.09
C PHE A 341 16.15 -7.38 0.91
N ALA A 342 17.12 -8.12 1.44
CA ALA A 342 18.22 -7.57 2.25
C ALA A 342 19.03 -6.51 1.48
N SER A 343 19.25 -6.70 0.17
CA SER A 343 19.95 -5.72 -0.68
C SER A 343 19.06 -4.58 -1.18
N GLY A 344 17.76 -4.57 -0.85
CA GLY A 344 16.79 -3.57 -1.33
C GLY A 344 16.41 -3.71 -2.81
N LYS A 345 16.65 -4.88 -3.42
CA LYS A 345 16.22 -5.22 -4.77
C LYS A 345 14.81 -5.82 -4.73
N VAL A 346 13.86 -5.00 -4.36
CA VAL A 346 12.47 -5.41 -4.21
C VAL A 346 11.64 -5.00 -5.43
N ASN A 347 10.62 -5.80 -5.72
CA ASN A 347 9.57 -5.48 -6.70
C ASN A 347 8.25 -6.17 -6.32
N THR A 348 7.18 -5.86 -7.03
CA THR A 348 5.84 -6.36 -6.72
C THR A 348 5.65 -7.86 -6.95
N THR A 349 6.64 -8.57 -7.50
CA THR A 349 6.61 -10.04 -7.73
C THR A 349 7.50 -10.81 -6.75
N LEU A 350 8.21 -10.13 -5.85
CA LEU A 350 9.13 -10.74 -4.89
C LEU A 350 8.45 -11.83 -4.05
N VAL A 351 7.27 -11.54 -3.50
CA VAL A 351 6.54 -12.47 -2.62
C VAL A 351 6.17 -13.76 -3.36
N ASP A 352 5.78 -13.68 -4.63
CA ASP A 352 5.44 -14.86 -5.44
C ASP A 352 6.65 -15.78 -5.64
N ARG A 353 7.87 -15.23 -5.71
CA ARG A 353 9.12 -16.01 -5.72
C ARG A 353 9.38 -16.64 -4.36
N LEU A 354 9.32 -15.86 -3.30
CA LEU A 354 9.61 -16.32 -1.93
C LEU A 354 8.68 -17.45 -1.47
N ILE A 355 7.39 -17.41 -1.86
CA ILE A 355 6.44 -18.50 -1.56
C ILE A 355 6.91 -19.81 -2.22
N ARG A 356 7.39 -19.77 -3.46
CA ARG A 356 7.86 -20.98 -4.16
C ARG A 356 9.16 -21.55 -3.58
N GLU A 357 9.96 -20.70 -2.95
CA GLU A 357 11.26 -21.03 -2.37
C GLU A 357 11.19 -21.33 -0.85
N MET A 358 10.00 -21.18 -0.25
CA MET A 358 9.82 -21.52 1.18
C MET A 358 10.24 -22.97 1.45
N PRO A 359 11.05 -23.19 2.50
CA PRO A 359 11.29 -24.53 3.01
C PRO A 359 9.97 -25.22 3.38
N ASP A 360 9.86 -26.52 3.13
CA ASP A 360 8.73 -27.33 3.59
C ASP A 360 8.82 -27.48 5.12
N GLU A 361 8.38 -26.46 5.84
CA GLU A 361 8.22 -26.53 7.29
C GLU A 361 6.95 -27.34 7.54
N GLY A 362 7.01 -28.62 7.75
CA GLY A 362 5.87 -29.50 8.00
C GLY A 362 4.67 -28.84 8.74
N PRO A 363 3.54 -29.49 8.93
CA PRO A 363 2.33 -28.86 9.45
C PRO A 363 2.64 -28.10 10.76
N PRO A 364 2.12 -26.88 10.94
CA PRO A 364 2.35 -26.11 12.17
C PRO A 364 1.97 -26.97 13.37
N THR A 365 2.83 -26.99 14.39
CA THR A 365 2.51 -27.64 15.66
C THR A 365 1.34 -26.88 16.27
N ILE A 366 0.14 -27.47 16.17
CA ILE A 366 -1.12 -26.94 16.71
C ILE A 366 -1.14 -27.18 18.23
#